data_32d3c17fbd9f4f72cb77d629ebd61c20
#
_entry.id   32d3c17fbd9f4f72cb77d629ebd61c20
#
_cell.length_a   1.000
_cell.length_b   1.000
_cell.length_c   1.000
_cell.angle_alpha   90.00
_cell.angle_beta   90.00
_cell.angle_gamma   90.00
#
_symmetry.space_group_name_H-M   'P 1'
#
loop_
_entity.id
_entity.type
_entity.pdbx_description
1 polymer ?
#
loop_
_entity_poly.entity_id
_entity_poly.type
_entity_poly.pdbx_seq_one_letter_code
_entity_poly.pdbx_strand_id
1 'polypeptide(L)' 'MGLIVYSDQVRELMERTDEMVTAADIAPILGMKAETIIKKAKEKRWDRGVCNYIVSGTRVKFFRVDFLRKGGWIQ' A
#
# COMPACT_ATOMS: atom_id res chain seq x y z
N MET A 1 16.87 13.94 8.80
CA MET A 1 17.31 12.67 8.24
C MET A 1 16.19 11.65 8.31
N GLY A 2 15.89 11.06 7.21
CA GLY A 2 14.88 10.01 7.20
C GLY A 2 15.52 8.67 7.48
N LEU A 3 15.17 8.08 8.61
CA LEU A 3 15.49 6.69 8.87
C LEU A 3 14.37 5.85 8.30
N ILE A 4 14.71 4.93 7.43
CA ILE A 4 13.75 3.97 6.93
C ILE A 4 13.58 2.92 8.02
N VAL A 5 12.40 2.87 8.60
CA VAL A 5 12.11 1.89 9.63
C VAL A 5 11.45 0.69 8.97
N TYR A 6 12.07 -0.47 9.15
CA TYR A 6 11.52 -1.72 8.64
C TYR A 6 10.72 -2.37 9.76
N SER A 7 9.41 -2.22 9.70
CA SER A 7 8.51 -2.94 10.60
C SER A 7 8.34 -4.38 10.08
N ASP A 8 7.79 -5.24 10.92
CA ASP A 8 7.51 -6.61 10.50
C ASP A 8 6.55 -6.64 9.32
N GLN A 9 5.59 -5.71 9.30
CA GLN A 9 4.63 -5.61 8.21
C GLN A 9 5.31 -5.25 6.89
N VAL A 10 6.25 -4.31 6.92
CA VAL A 10 7.00 -3.93 5.72
C VAL A 10 7.85 -5.10 5.23
N ARG A 11 8.50 -5.79 6.17
CA ARG A 11 9.34 -6.95 5.83
C ARG A 11 8.51 -8.04 5.18
N GLU A 12 7.36 -8.37 5.74
CA GLU A 12 6.46 -9.37 5.17
C GLU A 12 6.04 -8.98 3.77
N LEU A 13 5.73 -7.71 3.56
CA LEU A 13 5.33 -7.21 2.26
C LEU A 13 6.47 -7.34 1.25
N MET A 14 7.70 -7.06 1.68
CA MET A 14 8.89 -7.18 0.83
C MET A 14 9.17 -8.62 0.43
N GLU A 15 8.87 -9.58 1.32
CA GLU A 15 9.11 -11.00 1.06
C GLU A 15 8.05 -11.64 0.19
N ARG A 16 6.90 -11.01 0.03
CA ARG A 16 5.83 -11.52 -0.81
C ARG A 16 6.20 -11.36 -2.28
N THR A 17 5.64 -12.23 -3.10
CA THR A 17 5.85 -12.19 -4.56
C THR A 17 4.64 -11.71 -5.32
N ASP A 18 3.54 -11.44 -4.62
CA ASP A 18 2.30 -10.95 -5.22
C ASP A 18 2.55 -9.61 -5.91
N GLU A 19 2.02 -9.46 -7.10
CA GLU A 19 2.07 -8.18 -7.80
C GLU A 19 1.16 -7.16 -7.11
N MET A 20 0.00 -7.63 -6.64
CA MET A 20 -1.02 -6.78 -6.03
C MET A 20 -1.24 -7.17 -4.57
N VAL A 21 -1.57 -6.18 -3.77
CA VAL A 21 -1.91 -6.39 -2.35
C VAL A 21 -3.20 -5.62 -2.03
N THR A 22 -3.78 -5.94 -0.88
CA THR A 22 -5.03 -5.33 -0.46
C THR A 22 -4.78 -4.13 0.45
N ALA A 23 -5.84 -3.36 0.71
CA ALA A 23 -5.77 -2.25 1.66
C ALA A 23 -5.38 -2.76 3.05
N ALA A 24 -5.84 -3.94 3.44
CA ALA A 24 -5.48 -4.52 4.73
C ALA A 24 -3.98 -4.78 4.87
N ASP A 25 -3.30 -5.06 3.76
CA ASP A 25 -1.87 -5.30 3.77
C ASP A 25 -1.06 -4.02 4.01
N ILE A 26 -1.53 -2.88 3.51
CA ILE A 26 -0.79 -1.63 3.62
C ILE A 26 -1.27 -0.76 4.78
N ALA A 27 -2.46 -1.02 5.30
CA ALA A 27 -3.05 -0.20 6.37
C ALA A 27 -2.18 -0.11 7.62
N PRO A 28 -1.61 -1.22 8.15
CA PRO A 28 -0.76 -1.12 9.33
C PRO A 28 0.49 -0.29 9.10
N ILE A 29 1.03 -0.34 7.89
CA ILE A 29 2.24 0.40 7.53
C ILE A 29 1.95 1.89 7.49
N LEU A 30 0.77 2.27 6.99
CA LEU A 30 0.37 3.67 6.86
C LEU A 30 -0.27 4.24 8.13
N GLY A 31 -0.56 3.38 9.11
CA GLY A 31 -1.26 3.82 10.31
C GLY A 31 -2.69 4.25 10.03
N MET A 32 -3.32 3.68 9.01
CA MET A 32 -4.68 4.01 8.61
C MET A 32 -5.58 2.78 8.72
N LYS A 33 -6.87 3.00 8.79
CA LYS A 33 -7.82 1.89 8.72
C LYS A 33 -7.99 1.45 7.27
N ALA A 34 -8.05 0.13 7.05
CA ALA A 34 -8.23 -0.42 5.71
C ALA A 34 -9.51 0.14 5.05
N GLU A 35 -10.58 0.29 5.82
CA GLU A 35 -11.85 0.82 5.31
C GLU A 35 -11.69 2.23 4.77
N THR A 36 -10.89 3.07 5.44
CA THR A 36 -10.62 4.43 5.00
C THR A 36 -9.87 4.43 3.67
N ILE A 37 -8.88 3.54 3.55
CA ILE A 37 -8.09 3.41 2.32
C ILE A 37 -9.00 2.98 1.16
N ILE A 38 -9.82 1.98 1.39
CA ILE A 38 -10.74 1.46 0.37
C ILE A 38 -11.71 2.54 -0.07
N LYS A 39 -12.27 3.28 0.88
CA LYS A 39 -13.22 4.34 0.57
C LYS A 39 -12.59 5.42 -0.30
N LYS A 40 -11.40 5.88 0.08
CA LYS A 40 -10.68 6.89 -0.70
C LYS A 40 -10.39 6.40 -2.11
N ALA A 41 -9.98 5.15 -2.25
CA ALA A 41 -9.67 4.59 -3.56
C ALA A 41 -10.92 4.49 -4.43
N LYS A 42 -12.04 4.04 -3.86
CA LYS A 42 -13.29 3.95 -4.60
C LYS A 42 -13.83 5.31 -5.02
N GLU A 43 -13.55 6.33 -4.24
CA GLU A 43 -13.95 7.71 -4.55
C GLU A 43 -12.91 8.42 -5.43
N LYS A 44 -11.87 7.71 -5.85
CA LYS A 44 -10.77 8.25 -6.66
C LYS A 44 -10.04 9.39 -5.95
N ARG A 45 -9.97 9.31 -4.63
CA ARG A 45 -9.31 10.31 -3.78
C ARG A 45 -8.02 9.78 -3.17
N TRP A 46 -7.65 8.56 -3.49
CA TRP A 46 -6.41 7.98 -3.00
C TRP A 46 -5.23 8.62 -3.70
N ASP A 47 -4.23 9.02 -2.92
CA ASP A 47 -3.02 9.65 -3.44
C ASP A 47 -2.14 8.63 -4.14
N ARG A 48 -2.02 8.75 -5.45
CA ARG A 48 -1.17 7.86 -6.24
C ARG A 48 0.32 8.08 -5.96
N GLY A 49 0.68 9.18 -5.28
CA GLY A 49 2.03 9.41 -4.79
C GLY A 49 2.41 8.44 -3.67
N VAL A 50 1.42 7.88 -2.97
CA VAL A 50 1.64 6.84 -1.97
C VAL A 50 1.72 5.48 -2.64
N CYS A 51 0.82 5.20 -3.57
CA CYS A 51 0.78 3.91 -4.25
C CYS A 51 -0.23 3.96 -5.40
N ASN A 52 0.13 3.41 -6.54
CA ASN A 52 -0.82 3.18 -7.61
C ASN A 52 -1.78 2.05 -7.22
N TYR A 53 -2.98 2.10 -7.77
CA TYR A 53 -4.02 1.15 -7.42
C TYR A 53 -4.98 0.95 -8.59
N ILE A 54 -5.77 -0.11 -8.50
CA ILE A 54 -6.86 -0.37 -9.44
C ILE A 54 -8.12 -0.68 -8.65
N VAL A 55 -9.25 -0.33 -9.22
CA VAL A 55 -10.56 -0.67 -8.68
C VAL A 55 -11.23 -1.60 -9.67
N SER A 56 -11.60 -2.79 -9.19
CA SER A 56 -12.25 -3.79 -10.00
C SER A 56 -13.51 -4.25 -9.28
N GLY A 57 -14.67 -3.79 -9.75
CA GLY A 57 -15.94 -4.05 -9.09
C GLY A 57 -15.95 -3.48 -7.68
N THR A 58 -16.15 -4.34 -6.69
CA THR A 58 -16.16 -3.94 -5.29
C THR A 58 -14.77 -4.03 -4.64
N ARG A 59 -13.78 -4.48 -5.39
CA ARG A 59 -12.45 -4.71 -4.85
C ARG A 59 -11.48 -3.62 -5.26
N VAL A 60 -10.58 -3.28 -4.34
CA VAL A 60 -9.49 -2.34 -4.60
C VAL A 60 -8.19 -3.08 -4.33
N LYS A 61 -7.25 -2.96 -5.27
CA LYS A 61 -5.94 -3.59 -5.14
C LYS A 61 -4.85 -2.56 -5.39
N PHE A 62 -3.74 -2.74 -4.71
CA PHE A 62 -2.61 -1.83 -4.75
C PHE A 62 -1.38 -2.53 -5.28
N PHE A 63 -0.54 -1.80 -6.01
CA PHE A 63 0.69 -2.38 -6.57
C PHE A 63 1.75 -2.46 -5.47
N ARG A 64 2.13 -3.67 -5.11
CA ARG A 64 3.03 -3.93 -4.01
C ARG A 64 4.39 -3.28 -4.17
N VAL A 65 5.02 -3.49 -5.31
CA VAL A 65 6.36 -2.96 -5.58
C VAL A 65 6.32 -1.42 -5.64
N ASP A 66 5.29 -0.88 -6.26
CA ASP A 66 5.12 0.56 -6.34
C ASP A 66 4.99 1.20 -4.96
N PHE A 67 4.21 0.56 -4.08
CA PHE A 67 4.06 1.02 -2.71
C PHE A 67 5.40 1.03 -1.97
N LEU A 68 6.14 -0.06 -2.08
CA LEU A 68 7.43 -0.19 -1.41
C LEU A 68 8.46 0.81 -1.95
N ARG A 69 8.44 1.02 -3.26
CA ARG A 69 9.37 1.96 -3.89
C ARG A 69 9.08 3.40 -3.50
N LYS A 70 7.82 3.79 -3.54
CA LYS A 70 7.42 5.16 -3.17
C LYS A 70 7.60 5.44 -1.70
N GLY A 71 7.51 4.39 -0.86
CA GLY A 71 7.78 4.51 0.57
C GLY A 71 9.26 4.55 0.91
N GLY A 72 10.12 4.32 -0.07
CA GLY A 72 11.57 4.36 0.14
C GLY A 72 12.16 3.08 0.71
N TRP A 73 11.39 1.99 0.79
CA TRP A 73 11.91 0.73 1.33
C TRP A 73 12.68 -0.08 0.31
N ILE A 74 12.41 0.11 -0.96
CA ILE A 74 13.17 -0.50 -2.04
C ILE A 74 13.45 0.55 -3.13
N GLN A 75 14.36 0.23 -4.03
CA GLN A 75 14.70 1.14 -5.13
C GLN A 75 14.02 0.68 -6.46
#